data_c280917a160e162d5585ef3095e95031
#
_entry.id   c280917a160e162d5585ef3095e95031
#
_cell.length_a   1.000
_cell.length_b   1.000
_cell.length_c   1.000
_cell.angle_alpha   90.00
_cell.angle_beta   90.00
_cell.angle_gamma   90.00
#
_symmetry.space_group_name_H-M   'P 1'
#
loop_
_entity.id
_entity.type
_entity.pdbx_description
1 polymer ?
#
loop_
_entity_poly.entity_id
_entity_poly.type
_entity_poly.pdbx_seq_one_letter_code
_entity_poly.pdbx_strand_id
1 'polypeptide(L)'
;KDSYLYISYYVYGLQILDISDPANLVNVGFYDTLEETEGMSIYSGVWGAFPFFSSNRTIMSDRVNGLYILQDTLSVSLGDVNGDGMLNILDIVIIANIILGAAEYVPEADVNQDGQLNILDIVTLANMILE
;
A
#
# COMPACT_ATOMS: atom_id res chain seq x y z
N LYS A 1 9.48 -2.67 3.48
CA LYS A 1 8.26 -3.46 3.63
C LYS A 1 8.00 -4.13 2.30
N ASP A 2 7.83 -5.44 2.27
CA ASP A 2 7.70 -6.23 1.05
C ASP A 2 8.89 -5.97 0.10
N SER A 3 8.67 -5.72 -1.18
CA SER A 3 9.71 -5.33 -2.13
C SER A 3 9.90 -3.81 -2.24
N TYR A 4 9.47 -3.03 -1.24
CA TYR A 4 9.54 -1.58 -1.28
C TYR A 4 10.48 -1.01 -0.21
N LEU A 5 11.28 -0.02 -0.62
CA LEU A 5 12.15 0.78 0.24
C LEU A 5 11.53 2.16 0.45
N TYR A 6 11.29 2.52 1.70
CA TYR A 6 10.77 3.82 2.11
C TYR A 6 11.92 4.70 2.59
N ILE A 7 12.13 5.82 1.93
CA ILE A 7 13.24 6.73 2.20
C ILE A 7 12.70 8.07 2.70
N SER A 8 13.06 8.43 3.92
CA SER A 8 12.85 9.79 4.44
C SER A 8 13.95 10.69 3.88
N TYR A 9 13.60 11.59 2.96
CA TYR A 9 14.59 12.34 2.18
C TYR A 9 14.45 13.85 2.37
N TYR A 10 14.28 14.28 3.62
CA TYR A 10 14.20 15.69 4.01
C TYR A 10 13.25 16.52 3.13
N VAL A 11 13.78 17.57 2.48
CA VAL A 11 13.01 18.47 1.60
C VAL A 11 12.42 17.79 0.37
N TYR A 12 12.87 16.59 0.03
CA TYR A 12 12.29 15.78 -1.05
C TYR A 12 11.17 14.84 -0.58
N GLY A 13 10.76 14.97 0.67
CA GLY A 13 9.65 14.23 1.23
C GLY A 13 9.94 12.74 1.50
N LEU A 14 8.91 11.92 1.47
CA LEU A 14 8.98 10.48 1.45
C LEU A 14 9.13 10.00 0.02
N GLN A 15 10.12 9.13 -0.23
CA GLN A 15 10.28 8.45 -1.52
C GLN A 15 10.07 6.95 -1.31
N ILE A 16 9.40 6.29 -2.23
CA ILE A 16 9.15 4.85 -2.19
C ILE A 16 9.71 4.23 -3.46
N LEU A 17 10.68 3.34 -3.30
CA LEU A 17 11.32 2.63 -4.41
C LEU A 17 10.90 1.16 -4.42
N ASP A 18 10.57 0.64 -5.58
CA ASP A 18 10.53 -0.80 -5.83
C ASP A 18 11.97 -1.33 -5.88
N ILE A 19 12.27 -2.31 -5.04
CA ILE A 19 13.58 -2.96 -4.90
C ILE A 19 13.51 -4.45 -5.27
N SER A 20 12.47 -4.89 -5.95
CA SER A 20 12.33 -6.27 -6.42
C SER A 20 13.48 -6.67 -7.37
N ASP A 21 13.96 -5.72 -8.17
CA ASP A 21 15.22 -5.83 -8.92
C ASP A 21 16.24 -4.83 -8.35
N PRO A 22 17.20 -5.28 -7.52
CA PRO A 22 18.21 -4.39 -6.93
C PRO A 22 19.14 -3.70 -7.93
N ALA A 23 19.21 -4.21 -9.17
CA ALA A 23 20.00 -3.59 -10.24
C ALA A 23 19.22 -2.47 -10.97
N ASN A 24 17.89 -2.40 -10.77
CA ASN A 24 17.01 -1.46 -11.47
C ASN A 24 15.93 -0.94 -10.51
N LEU A 25 16.32 -0.05 -9.61
CA LEU A 25 15.41 0.57 -8.66
C LEU A 25 14.46 1.53 -9.35
N VAL A 26 13.16 1.41 -9.11
CA VAL A 26 12.12 2.26 -9.69
C VAL A 26 11.43 3.06 -8.60
N ASN A 27 11.34 4.39 -8.75
CA ASN A 27 10.50 5.19 -7.86
C ASN A 27 9.02 4.95 -8.22
N VAL A 28 8.26 4.39 -7.29
CA VAL A 28 6.86 4.01 -7.46
C VAL A 28 5.90 4.89 -6.67
N GLY A 29 6.43 5.75 -5.79
CA GLY A 29 5.60 6.68 -5.06
C GLY A 29 6.41 7.71 -4.29
N PHE A 30 5.79 8.84 -4.01
CA PHE A 30 6.36 9.86 -3.16
C PHE A 30 5.26 10.65 -2.43
N TYR A 31 5.63 11.28 -1.33
CA TYR A 31 4.78 12.26 -0.65
C TYR A 31 5.62 13.45 -0.20
N ASP A 32 5.34 14.61 -0.76
CA ASP A 32 5.99 15.86 -0.38
C ASP A 32 5.19 16.54 0.75
N THR A 33 5.90 16.96 1.79
CA THR A 33 5.33 17.67 2.94
C THR A 33 5.51 19.17 2.87
N LEU A 34 6.29 19.66 1.92
CA LEU A 34 6.66 21.04 1.76
C LEU A 34 6.15 21.56 0.41
N GLU A 35 5.23 22.55 0.43
CA GLU A 35 4.74 23.19 -0.79
C GLU A 35 5.82 24.07 -1.44
N GLU A 36 6.68 24.69 -0.62
CA GLU A 36 7.80 25.53 -1.06
C GLU A 36 9.03 25.24 -0.21
N THR A 37 10.19 25.19 -0.84
CA THR A 37 11.47 24.91 -0.18
C THR A 37 12.42 26.12 -0.16
N GLU A 38 12.04 27.23 -0.80
CA GLU A 38 12.88 28.42 -0.89
C GLU A 38 13.15 29.02 0.51
N GLY A 39 14.41 29.18 0.84
CA GLY A 39 14.84 29.69 2.15
C GLY A 39 14.83 28.66 3.28
N MET A 40 14.40 27.42 3.03
CA MET A 40 14.45 26.37 4.03
C MET A 40 15.83 25.69 4.12
N SER A 41 16.10 25.11 5.28
CA SER A 41 17.26 24.23 5.44
C SER A 41 17.07 22.97 4.61
N ILE A 42 18.13 22.46 3.99
CA ILE A 42 18.14 21.16 3.31
C ILE A 42 17.76 19.99 4.24
N TYR A 43 17.79 20.21 5.55
CA TYR A 43 17.38 19.25 6.59
C TYR A 43 15.95 19.50 7.08
N SER A 44 15.17 20.38 6.45
CA SER A 44 13.71 20.50 6.68
C SER A 44 12.97 19.35 6.02
N GLY A 45 11.69 19.14 6.38
CA GLY A 45 10.86 18.10 5.79
C GLY A 45 10.97 16.76 6.49
N VAL A 46 10.85 15.68 5.75
CA VAL A 46 10.68 14.33 6.28
C VAL A 46 11.95 13.81 6.95
N TRP A 47 11.81 13.48 8.26
CA TRP A 47 12.90 12.97 9.09
C TRP A 47 12.88 11.45 9.20
N GLY A 48 11.71 10.83 9.33
CA GLY A 48 11.57 9.39 9.48
C GLY A 48 10.24 8.88 8.97
N ALA A 49 10.23 7.65 8.48
CA ALA A 49 9.05 6.93 8.06
C ALA A 49 9.01 5.54 8.67
N PHE A 50 7.81 5.08 9.05
CA PHE A 50 7.57 3.75 9.59
C PHE A 50 6.40 3.10 8.85
N PRO A 51 6.65 2.22 7.87
CA PRO A 51 5.64 1.61 7.00
C PRO A 51 5.15 0.22 7.48
N PHE A 52 5.51 -0.22 8.70
CA PHE A 52 5.35 -1.62 9.12
C PHE A 52 4.03 -1.91 9.86
N PHE A 53 3.00 -1.11 9.64
CA PHE A 53 1.65 -1.44 10.13
C PHE A 53 0.96 -2.42 9.19
N SER A 54 0.21 -3.37 9.75
CA SER A 54 -0.62 -4.33 9.00
C SER A 54 -1.75 -3.64 8.23
N SER A 55 -2.16 -2.45 8.65
CA SER A 55 -3.22 -1.66 8.02
C SER A 55 -2.77 -0.87 6.77
N ASN A 56 -1.65 -1.20 6.15
CA ASN A 56 -1.07 -0.46 5.03
C ASN A 56 -0.96 1.05 5.26
N ARG A 57 -0.70 1.44 6.51
CA ARG A 57 -0.44 2.83 6.87
C ARG A 57 1.05 3.03 7.12
N THR A 58 1.52 4.19 6.66
CA THR A 58 2.86 4.68 6.94
C THR A 58 2.76 5.89 7.85
N ILE A 59 3.38 5.83 9.02
CA ILE A 59 3.57 7.02 9.85
C ILE A 59 4.87 7.67 9.42
N MET A 60 4.80 8.99 9.24
CA MET A 60 5.93 9.79 8.81
C MET A 60 6.06 11.02 9.71
N SER A 61 7.26 11.28 10.20
CA SER A 61 7.58 12.48 10.95
C SER A 61 8.23 13.51 10.04
N ASP A 62 7.73 14.75 10.14
CA ASP A 62 8.29 15.90 9.43
C ASP A 62 8.79 16.92 10.45
N ARG A 63 9.95 17.52 10.19
CA ARG A 63 10.59 18.48 11.12
C ARG A 63 9.92 19.84 11.17
N VAL A 64 9.10 20.15 10.17
CA VAL A 64 8.40 21.45 10.05
C VAL A 64 6.92 21.27 10.36
N ASN A 65 6.29 20.26 9.75
CA ASN A 65 4.85 20.10 9.73
C ASN A 65 4.32 19.01 10.69
N GLY A 66 5.21 18.28 11.38
CA GLY A 66 4.85 17.35 12.44
C GLY A 66 4.62 15.92 11.97
N LEU A 67 3.48 15.32 12.31
CA LEU A 67 3.18 13.90 12.06
C LEU A 67 2.16 13.75 10.93
N TYR A 68 2.48 12.85 10.00
CA TYR A 68 1.58 12.41 8.93
C TYR A 68 1.26 10.93 9.08
N ILE A 69 0.02 10.57 8.74
CA ILE A 69 -0.41 9.18 8.60
C ILE A 69 -0.89 9.04 7.16
N LEU A 70 -0.14 8.30 6.38
CA LEU A 70 -0.39 8.06 4.96
C LEU A 70 -1.03 6.69 4.77
N GLN A 71 -1.96 6.57 3.84
CA GLN A 71 -2.44 5.29 3.35
C GLN A 71 -1.51 4.86 2.22
N ASP A 72 -0.86 3.70 2.40
CA ASP A 72 -0.04 3.09 1.37
C ASP A 72 -0.94 2.24 0.46
N THR A 73 -0.95 2.56 -0.82
CA THR A 73 -1.72 1.83 -1.85
C THR A 73 -0.83 0.93 -2.73
N LEU A 74 0.48 0.87 -2.44
CA LEU A 74 1.44 0.11 -3.24
C LEU A 74 1.44 -1.38 -2.93
N SER A 75 1.07 -1.75 -1.73
CA SER A 75 0.92 -3.14 -1.31
C SER A 75 -0.57 -3.48 -1.25
N VAL A 76 -1.21 -3.58 -2.40
CA VAL A 76 -2.53 -4.22 -2.44
C VAL A 76 -2.26 -5.71 -2.33
N SER A 77 -2.52 -6.26 -1.16
CA SER A 77 -2.40 -7.69 -0.94
C SER A 77 -3.47 -8.40 -1.77
N LEU A 78 -3.06 -9.38 -2.55
CA LEU A 78 -4.01 -10.19 -3.32
C LEU A 78 -5.06 -10.77 -2.37
N GLY A 79 -6.34 -10.53 -2.68
CA GLY A 79 -7.45 -10.88 -1.80
C GLY A 79 -7.88 -9.79 -0.80
N ASP A 80 -7.10 -8.72 -0.60
CA ASP A 80 -7.48 -7.56 0.19
C ASP A 80 -8.27 -6.58 -0.69
N VAL A 81 -9.52 -6.91 -0.94
CA VAL A 81 -10.37 -6.17 -1.88
C VAL A 81 -10.99 -4.91 -1.28
N ASN A 82 -10.96 -4.77 0.05
CA ASN A 82 -11.38 -3.54 0.73
C ASN A 82 -10.23 -2.57 0.99
N GLY A 83 -8.97 -2.99 0.78
CA GLY A 83 -7.76 -2.19 0.94
C GLY A 83 -7.44 -1.82 2.41
N ASP A 84 -7.92 -2.60 3.39
CA ASP A 84 -7.67 -2.31 4.81
C ASP A 84 -6.35 -2.92 5.32
N GLY A 85 -5.66 -3.70 4.48
CA GLY A 85 -4.40 -4.36 4.77
C GLY A 85 -4.54 -5.66 5.54
N MET A 86 -5.74 -6.22 5.63
CA MET A 86 -6.03 -7.46 6.37
C MET A 86 -6.86 -8.41 5.53
N LEU A 87 -6.35 -9.60 5.25
CA LEU A 87 -7.16 -10.66 4.65
C LEU A 87 -8.14 -11.21 5.69
N ASN A 88 -9.44 -11.02 5.48
CA ASN A 88 -10.46 -11.46 6.42
C ASN A 88 -11.81 -11.75 5.73
N ILE A 89 -12.82 -12.09 6.54
CA ILE A 89 -14.15 -12.44 6.02
C ILE A 89 -14.83 -11.30 5.24
N LEU A 90 -14.47 -10.04 5.49
CA LEU A 90 -15.07 -8.90 4.78
C LEU A 90 -14.67 -8.91 3.30
N ASP A 91 -13.42 -9.31 2.99
CA ASP A 91 -12.95 -9.44 1.62
C ASP A 91 -13.70 -10.55 0.89
N ILE A 92 -13.92 -11.68 1.55
CA ILE A 92 -14.74 -12.78 1.00
C ILE A 92 -16.13 -12.28 0.62
N VAL A 93 -16.76 -11.48 1.48
CA VAL A 93 -18.09 -10.91 1.23
C VAL A 93 -18.06 -9.96 0.02
N ILE A 94 -17.01 -9.15 -0.12
CA ILE A 94 -16.87 -8.24 -1.26
C ILE A 94 -16.65 -9.02 -2.55
N ILE A 95 -15.75 -10.03 -2.56
CA ILE A 95 -15.57 -10.89 -3.74
C ILE A 95 -16.88 -11.56 -4.14
N ALA A 96 -17.64 -12.08 -3.18
CA ALA A 96 -18.96 -12.67 -3.48
C ALA A 96 -19.93 -11.65 -4.11
N ASN A 97 -19.94 -10.41 -3.62
CA ASN A 97 -20.75 -9.33 -4.19
C ASN A 97 -20.32 -8.97 -5.63
N ILE A 98 -19.01 -8.96 -5.91
CA ILE A 98 -18.50 -8.74 -7.27
C ILE A 98 -18.93 -9.86 -8.20
N ILE A 99 -18.81 -11.12 -7.78
CA ILE A 99 -19.26 -12.30 -8.56
C ILE A 99 -20.76 -12.24 -8.86
N LEU A 100 -21.57 -11.74 -7.92
CA LEU A 100 -23.01 -11.57 -8.09
C LEU A 100 -23.39 -10.32 -8.89
N GLY A 101 -22.43 -9.50 -9.30
CA GLY A 101 -22.66 -8.26 -10.04
C GLY A 101 -23.23 -7.12 -9.17
N ALA A 102 -23.10 -7.22 -7.84
CA ALA A 102 -23.56 -6.22 -6.89
C ALA A 102 -22.46 -5.19 -6.51
N ALA A 103 -21.21 -5.41 -6.93
CA ALA A 103 -20.07 -4.51 -6.76
C ALA A 103 -19.21 -4.48 -8.02
N GLU A 104 -18.40 -3.43 -8.17
CA GLU A 104 -17.47 -3.29 -9.29
C GLU A 104 -16.28 -4.26 -9.16
N TYR A 105 -15.79 -4.72 -10.32
CA TYR A 105 -14.62 -5.60 -10.38
C TYR A 105 -13.35 -4.84 -9.94
N VAL A 106 -12.54 -5.50 -9.12
CA VAL A 106 -11.18 -5.06 -8.77
C VAL A 106 -10.20 -6.21 -9.04
N PRO A 107 -8.99 -5.93 -9.56
CA PRO A 107 -8.02 -6.97 -9.94
C PRO A 107 -7.60 -7.88 -8.78
N GLU A 108 -7.59 -7.35 -7.56
CA GLU A 108 -7.21 -8.03 -6.32
C GLU A 108 -8.18 -9.15 -5.94
N ALA A 109 -9.37 -9.16 -6.54
CA ALA A 109 -10.39 -10.19 -6.32
C ALA A 109 -10.07 -11.52 -7.03
N ASP A 110 -9.25 -11.51 -8.09
CA ASP A 110 -8.73 -12.71 -8.74
C ASP A 110 -7.56 -13.29 -7.93
N VAL A 111 -7.91 -13.95 -6.83
CA VAL A 111 -6.95 -14.39 -5.80
C VAL A 111 -6.08 -15.55 -6.28
N ASN A 112 -6.60 -16.39 -7.18
CA ASN A 112 -5.86 -17.50 -7.75
C ASN A 112 -5.08 -17.13 -9.03
N GLN A 113 -5.29 -15.90 -9.55
CA GLN A 113 -4.64 -15.34 -10.74
C GLN A 113 -4.86 -16.17 -12.02
N ASP A 114 -6.03 -16.79 -12.15
CA ASP A 114 -6.38 -17.54 -13.36
C ASP A 114 -7.04 -16.69 -14.46
N GLY A 115 -7.26 -15.40 -14.17
CA GLY A 115 -7.90 -14.44 -15.06
C GLY A 115 -9.42 -14.53 -15.08
N GLN A 116 -10.03 -15.29 -14.17
CA GLN A 116 -11.48 -15.45 -14.08
C GLN A 116 -11.95 -15.29 -12.63
N LEU A 117 -12.71 -14.25 -12.37
CA LEU A 117 -13.30 -14.07 -11.04
C LEU A 117 -14.48 -15.02 -10.83
N ASN A 118 -14.33 -15.97 -9.91
CA ASN A 118 -15.35 -16.99 -9.63
C ASN A 118 -15.21 -17.55 -8.18
N ILE A 119 -15.96 -18.61 -7.88
CA ILE A 119 -15.99 -19.20 -6.53
C ILE A 119 -14.61 -19.74 -6.07
N LEU A 120 -13.70 -20.05 -7.00
CA LEU A 120 -12.37 -20.58 -6.65
C LEU A 120 -11.52 -19.51 -5.97
N ASP A 121 -11.73 -18.22 -6.28
CA ASP A 121 -11.04 -17.11 -5.62
C ASP A 121 -11.48 -17.00 -4.16
N ILE A 122 -12.77 -17.16 -3.91
CA ILE A 122 -13.30 -17.21 -2.54
C ILE A 122 -12.69 -18.38 -1.76
N VAL A 123 -12.59 -19.55 -2.36
CA VAL A 123 -12.00 -20.75 -1.72
C VAL A 123 -10.51 -20.50 -1.45
N THR A 124 -9.79 -19.91 -2.41
CA THR A 124 -8.38 -19.59 -2.26
C THR A 124 -8.16 -18.60 -1.11
N LEU A 125 -8.93 -17.50 -1.09
CA LEU A 125 -8.86 -16.51 -0.02
C LEU A 125 -9.21 -17.12 1.35
N ALA A 126 -10.25 -17.94 1.42
CA ALA A 126 -10.63 -18.61 2.67
C ALA A 126 -9.50 -19.48 3.22
N ASN A 127 -8.77 -20.19 2.35
CA ASN A 127 -7.61 -20.97 2.77
C ASN A 127 -6.47 -20.08 3.29
N MET A 128 -6.20 -18.94 2.63
CA MET A 128 -5.18 -17.99 3.08
C MET A 128 -5.49 -17.36 4.44
N ILE A 129 -6.78 -17.17 4.75
CA ILE A 129 -7.22 -16.63 6.07
C ILE A 129 -7.08 -17.65 7.19
N LEU A 130 -7.17 -18.96 6.86
CA LEU A 130 -7.16 -20.04 7.85
C LEU A 130 -5.75 -20.59 8.17
N GLU A 131 -4.73 -20.21 7.42
CA GLU A 131 -3.32 -20.55 7.66
C GLU A 131 -2.66 -19.62 8.69
#